data_b4e61eb3ab8664e8c9198525ad05f396
#
_entry.id   b4e61eb3ab8664e8c9198525ad05f396
#
_cell.length_a   1.000
_cell.length_b   1.000
_cell.length_c   1.000
_cell.angle_alpha   90.00
_cell.angle_beta   90.00
_cell.angle_gamma   90.00
#
_symmetry.space_group_name_H-M   'P 1'
#
loop_
_entity.id
_entity.type
_entity.pdbx_description
1 polymer ?
#
loop_
_entity_poly.entity_id
_entity_poly.type
_entity_poly.pdbx_seq_one_letter_code
_entity_poly.pdbx_strand_id
1 'polypeptide(L)'
;IYTFEKELHSEIEKIAIMDELPINWTYPEIQPKLLEEARKRGFLPKKEEIKWLFFDVGSTLVDESKVYEDRMKRIADLSGLTYEQINKYAMSFYKENKKGDLEVARQLGVKLPKWESQYERLYTDTKDCLKKLSRIYKIGVIANQSLGTSERLENLGVRKYLDLIIASAEEGVSKPDRRIFEIALERSRCRPENAVMIGDRIDNDIVPAKQLGMKTIWVKQGFGSLWNITDESEKADIEINNLSDILKYL
;
A
#
# COMPACT_ATOMS: atom_id res chain seq x y z
N ILE A 1 -22.21 -16.16 15.18
CA ILE A 1 -21.13 -16.78 14.35
C ILE A 1 -21.44 -18.27 14.18
N TYR A 2 -21.64 -19.05 15.23
CA TYR A 2 -21.87 -20.51 15.18
C TYR A 2 -23.14 -20.94 14.41
N THR A 3 -24.20 -20.14 14.43
CA THR A 3 -25.46 -20.43 13.72
C THR A 3 -25.32 -20.21 12.21
N PHE A 4 -24.63 -19.15 11.81
CA PHE A 4 -24.38 -18.81 10.41
C PHE A 4 -23.48 -19.85 9.71
N GLU A 5 -22.46 -20.35 10.40
CA GLU A 5 -21.59 -21.40 9.86
C GLU A 5 -22.33 -22.73 9.64
N LYS A 6 -23.27 -23.09 10.52
CA LYS A 6 -24.10 -24.31 10.34
C LYS A 6 -25.08 -24.20 9.17
N GLU A 7 -25.72 -23.05 8.99
CA GLU A 7 -26.62 -22.80 7.86
C GLU A 7 -25.85 -22.82 6.55
N LEU A 8 -24.67 -22.18 6.50
CA LEU A 8 -23.80 -22.16 5.34
C LEU A 8 -23.31 -23.57 4.97
N HIS A 9 -22.92 -24.40 5.94
CA HIS A 9 -22.55 -25.79 5.71
C HIS A 9 -23.71 -26.61 5.08
N SER A 10 -24.91 -26.45 5.63
CA SER A 10 -26.09 -27.15 5.13
C SER A 10 -26.43 -26.79 3.66
N GLU A 11 -26.30 -25.51 3.30
CA GLU A 11 -26.56 -25.07 1.92
C GLU A 11 -25.46 -25.53 0.93
N ILE A 12 -24.21 -25.54 1.37
CA ILE A 12 -23.09 -26.04 0.56
C ILE A 12 -23.23 -27.56 0.34
N GLU A 13 -23.67 -28.34 1.34
CA GLU A 13 -23.97 -29.76 1.19
C GLU A 13 -25.06 -30.02 0.14
N LYS A 14 -26.14 -29.25 0.17
CA LYS A 14 -27.21 -29.37 -0.83
C LYS A 14 -26.70 -29.14 -2.26
N ILE A 15 -25.87 -28.13 -2.44
CA ILE A 15 -25.26 -27.82 -3.76
C ILE A 15 -24.36 -28.97 -4.22
N ALA A 16 -23.50 -29.48 -3.32
CA ALA A 16 -22.59 -30.56 -3.65
C ALA A 16 -23.34 -31.86 -4.04
N ILE A 17 -24.41 -32.18 -3.34
CA ILE A 17 -25.26 -33.33 -3.61
C ILE A 17 -25.97 -33.16 -4.98
N MET A 18 -26.51 -31.96 -5.26
CA MET A 18 -27.19 -31.67 -6.52
C MET A 18 -26.26 -31.72 -7.75
N ASP A 19 -25.01 -31.36 -7.60
CA ASP A 19 -24.03 -31.28 -8.70
C ASP A 19 -23.06 -32.48 -8.72
N GLU A 20 -23.34 -33.54 -7.91
CA GLU A 20 -22.49 -34.73 -7.77
C GLU A 20 -21.01 -34.42 -7.47
N LEU A 21 -20.76 -33.33 -6.70
CA LEU A 21 -19.41 -32.90 -6.36
C LEU A 21 -18.90 -33.64 -5.12
N PRO A 22 -17.65 -34.13 -5.11
CA PRO A 22 -17.07 -34.73 -3.92
C PRO A 22 -16.87 -33.69 -2.82
N ILE A 23 -17.42 -33.99 -1.63
CA ILE A 23 -17.33 -33.11 -0.45
C ILE A 23 -16.16 -33.58 0.41
N ASN A 24 -15.20 -32.69 0.63
CA ASN A 24 -14.17 -32.87 1.66
C ASN A 24 -14.27 -31.74 2.69
N TRP A 25 -14.79 -32.08 3.90
CA TRP A 25 -15.11 -31.14 4.95
C TRP A 25 -13.93 -30.77 5.87
N THR A 26 -12.69 -31.11 5.51
CA THR A 26 -11.53 -30.62 6.24
C THR A 26 -11.39 -29.11 6.02
N TYR A 27 -11.80 -28.34 7.00
CA TYR A 27 -11.54 -26.89 7.04
C TYR A 27 -10.02 -26.65 7.12
N PRO A 28 -9.40 -25.87 6.18
CA PRO A 28 -9.93 -24.86 5.26
C PRO A 28 -10.08 -25.31 3.78
N GLU A 29 -10.28 -26.57 3.51
CA GLU A 29 -10.21 -27.18 2.17
C GLU A 29 -11.56 -27.26 1.44
N ILE A 30 -12.50 -26.34 1.68
CA ILE A 30 -13.70 -26.25 0.84
C ILE A 30 -13.25 -26.01 -0.59
N GLN A 31 -13.60 -26.95 -1.49
CA GLN A 31 -13.11 -26.89 -2.86
C GLN A 31 -13.47 -25.57 -3.52
N PRO A 32 -12.50 -24.88 -4.16
CA PRO A 32 -12.74 -23.57 -4.78
C PRO A 32 -13.94 -23.52 -5.72
N LYS A 33 -14.20 -24.63 -6.45
CA LYS A 33 -15.37 -24.77 -7.33
C LYS A 33 -16.70 -24.70 -6.59
N LEU A 34 -16.79 -25.29 -5.41
CA LEU A 34 -18.00 -25.28 -4.59
C LEU A 34 -18.34 -23.89 -4.07
N LEU A 35 -17.32 -23.16 -3.63
CA LEU A 35 -17.46 -21.76 -3.20
C LEU A 35 -17.86 -20.84 -4.36
N GLU A 36 -17.31 -21.08 -5.55
CA GLU A 36 -17.66 -20.32 -6.74
C GLU A 36 -19.13 -20.57 -7.13
N GLU A 37 -19.57 -21.83 -7.12
CA GLU A 37 -20.96 -22.18 -7.41
C GLU A 37 -21.93 -21.62 -6.38
N ALA A 38 -21.58 -21.66 -5.10
CA ALA A 38 -22.38 -21.06 -4.03
C ALA A 38 -22.53 -19.52 -4.23
N ARG A 39 -21.47 -18.85 -4.71
CA ARG A 39 -21.54 -17.41 -5.07
C ARG A 39 -22.41 -17.14 -6.28
N LYS A 40 -22.31 -17.98 -7.34
CA LYS A 40 -23.16 -17.86 -8.55
C LYS A 40 -24.64 -18.00 -8.21
N ARG A 41 -24.99 -18.91 -7.32
CA ARG A 41 -26.37 -19.15 -6.85
C ARG A 41 -26.85 -18.16 -5.79
N GLY A 42 -26.00 -17.23 -5.34
CA GLY A 42 -26.36 -16.19 -4.36
C GLY A 42 -26.34 -16.62 -2.90
N PHE A 43 -25.87 -17.84 -2.58
CA PHE A 43 -25.73 -18.34 -1.20
C PHE A 43 -24.53 -17.70 -0.46
N LEU A 44 -23.53 -17.27 -1.23
CA LEU A 44 -22.41 -16.50 -0.73
C LEU A 44 -22.37 -15.11 -1.41
N PRO A 45 -21.92 -14.08 -0.71
CA PRO A 45 -21.69 -12.78 -1.34
C PRO A 45 -20.76 -12.96 -2.54
N LYS A 46 -21.02 -12.20 -3.62
CA LYS A 46 -20.12 -12.20 -4.78
C LYS A 46 -18.70 -11.92 -4.30
N LYS A 47 -17.73 -12.70 -4.78
CA LYS A 47 -16.32 -12.41 -4.51
C LYS A 47 -16.04 -10.98 -4.97
N GLU A 48 -15.56 -10.16 -4.06
CA GLU A 48 -15.14 -8.80 -4.40
C GLU A 48 -13.98 -8.93 -5.41
N GLU A 49 -14.25 -8.54 -6.65
CA GLU A 49 -13.25 -8.61 -7.71
C GLU A 49 -12.39 -7.36 -7.62
N ILE A 50 -11.12 -7.54 -7.31
CA ILE A 50 -10.17 -6.43 -7.35
C ILE A 50 -10.00 -5.97 -8.80
N LYS A 51 -10.16 -4.66 -9.02
CA LYS A 51 -10.07 -4.00 -10.33
C LYS A 51 -8.92 -3.02 -10.41
N TRP A 52 -8.65 -2.34 -9.29
CA TRP A 52 -7.64 -1.31 -9.19
C TRP A 52 -6.64 -1.59 -8.09
N LEU A 53 -5.37 -1.37 -8.42
CA LEU A 53 -4.27 -1.34 -7.47
C LEU A 53 -3.73 0.08 -7.41
N PHE A 54 -3.82 0.72 -6.25
CA PHE A 54 -3.28 2.04 -6.01
C PHE A 54 -2.00 1.93 -5.19
N PHE A 55 -0.93 2.48 -5.71
CA PHE A 55 0.39 2.47 -5.08
C PHE A 55 0.74 3.84 -4.51
N ASP A 56 1.39 3.86 -3.35
CA ASP A 56 2.24 4.99 -3.00
C ASP A 56 3.50 4.99 -3.88
N VAL A 57 4.26 6.09 -3.86
CA VAL A 57 5.48 6.24 -4.68
C VAL A 57 6.72 6.08 -3.83
N GLY A 58 6.91 6.96 -2.85
CA GLY A 58 8.11 6.98 -2.01
C GLY A 58 8.22 5.76 -1.12
N SER A 59 9.38 5.15 -1.03
CA SER A 59 9.61 3.93 -0.25
C SER A 59 8.68 2.75 -0.57
N THR A 60 7.84 2.87 -1.61
CA THR A 60 6.98 1.79 -2.14
C THR A 60 7.39 1.38 -3.54
N LEU A 61 7.36 2.29 -4.52
CA LEU A 61 7.86 2.08 -5.88
C LEU A 61 9.30 2.57 -6.04
N VAL A 62 9.65 3.61 -5.29
CA VAL A 62 10.91 4.36 -5.37
C VAL A 62 11.70 4.18 -4.08
N ASP A 63 12.95 3.75 -4.22
CA ASP A 63 13.93 3.74 -3.15
C ASP A 63 14.45 5.16 -2.91
N GLU A 64 14.12 5.70 -1.76
CA GLU A 64 14.50 7.04 -1.31
C GLU A 64 15.69 7.02 -0.31
N SER A 65 16.29 5.86 -0.07
CA SER A 65 17.35 5.69 0.94
C SER A 65 18.50 6.69 0.78
N LYS A 66 18.95 6.94 -0.47
CA LYS A 66 20.01 7.90 -0.75
C LYS A 66 19.57 9.35 -0.57
N VAL A 67 18.30 9.66 -0.79
CA VAL A 67 17.76 11.00 -0.54
C VAL A 67 17.73 11.29 0.96
N TYR A 68 17.28 10.33 1.75
CA TYR A 68 17.33 10.43 3.22
C TYR A 68 18.76 10.52 3.74
N GLU A 69 19.68 9.74 3.20
CA GLU A 69 21.10 9.80 3.56
C GLU A 69 21.70 11.20 3.30
N ASP A 70 21.49 11.77 2.10
CA ASP A 70 21.91 13.12 1.76
C ASP A 70 21.31 14.16 2.70
N ARG A 71 20.00 14.08 2.93
CA ARG A 71 19.31 15.00 3.82
C ARG A 71 19.87 14.95 5.24
N MET A 72 20.13 13.77 5.79
CA MET A 72 20.70 13.59 7.11
C MET A 72 22.14 14.10 7.20
N LYS A 73 22.97 13.93 6.16
CA LYS A 73 24.30 14.51 6.06
C LYS A 73 24.24 16.04 6.11
N ARG A 74 23.32 16.63 5.36
CA ARG A 74 23.13 18.11 5.34
C ARG A 74 22.57 18.64 6.66
N ILE A 75 21.74 17.88 7.38
CA ILE A 75 21.34 18.23 8.77
C ILE A 75 22.56 18.17 9.69
N ALA A 76 23.44 17.19 9.53
CA ALA A 76 24.68 17.08 10.29
C ALA A 76 25.57 18.31 10.09
N ASP A 77 25.80 18.71 8.83
CA ASP A 77 26.60 19.90 8.48
C ASP A 77 26.00 21.18 9.09
N LEU A 78 24.69 21.34 9.09
CA LEU A 78 24.01 22.52 9.64
C LEU A 78 24.00 22.56 11.16
N SER A 79 24.06 21.41 11.83
CA SER A 79 23.98 21.31 13.30
C SER A 79 25.33 21.18 14.00
N GLY A 80 26.40 20.90 13.23
CA GLY A 80 27.73 20.58 13.79
C GLY A 80 27.84 19.19 14.41
N LEU A 81 26.85 18.32 14.20
CA LEU A 81 26.86 16.92 14.64
C LEU A 81 27.39 16.00 13.52
N THR A 82 27.76 14.76 13.88
CA THR A 82 28.14 13.78 12.85
C THR A 82 26.90 13.14 12.21
N TYR A 83 27.08 12.61 10.99
CA TYR A 83 26.01 11.84 10.31
C TYR A 83 25.48 10.69 11.19
N GLU A 84 26.38 9.96 11.87
CA GLU A 84 26.01 8.85 12.73
C GLU A 84 25.13 9.31 13.90
N GLN A 85 25.42 10.46 14.49
CA GLN A 85 24.60 11.05 15.55
C GLN A 85 23.21 11.43 15.03
N ILE A 86 23.13 12.11 13.86
CA ILE A 86 21.87 12.48 13.23
C ILE A 86 21.06 11.23 12.87
N ASN A 87 21.69 10.24 12.22
CA ASN A 87 21.02 9.01 11.84
C ASN A 87 20.47 8.24 13.06
N LYS A 88 21.28 8.09 14.12
CA LYS A 88 20.82 7.47 15.37
C LYS A 88 19.63 8.20 15.97
N TYR A 89 19.67 9.54 15.93
CA TYR A 89 18.59 10.39 16.45
C TYR A 89 17.32 10.27 15.60
N ALA A 90 17.44 10.30 14.27
CA ALA A 90 16.31 10.08 13.37
C ALA A 90 15.69 8.69 13.54
N MET A 91 16.52 7.66 13.69
CA MET A 91 16.05 6.28 13.90
C MET A 91 15.24 6.12 15.20
N SER A 92 15.53 6.89 16.26
CA SER A 92 14.71 6.86 17.48
C SER A 92 13.29 7.37 17.21
N PHE A 93 13.14 8.42 16.42
CA PHE A 93 11.84 8.96 16.04
C PHE A 93 11.06 8.04 15.08
N TYR A 94 11.73 7.42 14.08
CA TYR A 94 11.07 6.45 13.22
C TYR A 94 10.49 5.27 14.00
N LYS A 95 11.20 4.78 15.03
CA LYS A 95 10.70 3.72 15.92
C LYS A 95 9.52 4.15 16.81
N GLU A 96 9.31 5.46 16.95
CA GLU A 96 8.16 6.06 17.63
C GLU A 96 7.05 6.45 16.65
N ASN A 97 7.05 5.88 15.43
CA ASN A 97 6.07 6.18 14.39
C ASN A 97 6.07 7.66 13.93
N LYS A 98 7.20 8.35 14.05
CA LYS A 98 7.38 9.75 13.65
C LYS A 98 8.26 9.86 12.40
N LYS A 99 8.23 11.01 11.73
CA LYS A 99 9.11 11.30 10.59
C LYS A 99 10.48 11.74 11.12
N GLY A 100 11.43 10.81 11.19
CA GLY A 100 12.71 11.04 11.88
C GLY A 100 13.54 12.22 11.37
N ASP A 101 13.63 12.39 10.06
CA ASP A 101 14.36 13.53 9.45
C ASP A 101 13.75 14.90 9.78
N LEU A 102 12.41 14.98 9.76
CA LEU A 102 11.68 16.19 10.14
C LEU A 102 11.86 16.50 11.61
N GLU A 103 11.69 15.49 12.47
CA GLU A 103 11.78 15.65 13.92
C GLU A 103 13.19 16.08 14.37
N VAL A 104 14.23 15.47 13.78
CA VAL A 104 15.61 15.85 14.09
C VAL A 104 15.88 17.30 13.68
N ALA A 105 15.52 17.70 12.46
CA ALA A 105 15.70 19.07 12.01
C ALA A 105 14.97 20.07 12.94
N ARG A 106 13.73 19.74 13.34
CA ARG A 106 12.93 20.55 14.27
C ARG A 106 13.58 20.66 15.65
N GLN A 107 14.04 19.55 16.22
CA GLN A 107 14.65 19.52 17.56
C GLN A 107 15.98 20.26 17.61
N LEU A 108 16.75 20.24 16.54
CA LEU A 108 18.02 20.93 16.42
C LEU A 108 17.87 22.41 15.99
N GLY A 109 16.65 22.86 15.67
CA GLY A 109 16.40 24.23 15.22
C GLY A 109 17.03 24.54 13.84
N VAL A 110 17.33 23.53 13.03
CA VAL A 110 17.90 23.72 11.69
C VAL A 110 16.83 23.66 10.62
N LYS A 111 17.04 24.41 9.54
CA LYS A 111 16.12 24.32 8.39
C LYS A 111 16.21 22.96 7.74
N LEU A 112 15.07 22.31 7.52
CA LEU A 112 15.03 21.02 6.81
C LEU A 112 15.63 21.18 5.40
N PRO A 113 16.68 20.42 5.04
CA PRO A 113 17.27 20.47 3.71
C PRO A 113 16.27 20.04 2.63
N LYS A 114 16.40 20.64 1.44
CA LYS A 114 15.56 20.35 0.29
C LYS A 114 15.68 18.88 -0.09
N TRP A 115 14.57 18.32 -0.57
CA TRP A 115 14.50 16.97 -1.13
C TRP A 115 15.20 16.93 -2.50
N GLU A 116 16.20 16.06 -2.64
CA GLU A 116 17.01 15.94 -3.85
C GLU A 116 16.56 14.70 -4.66
N SER A 117 15.50 14.86 -5.44
CA SER A 117 14.88 13.77 -6.22
C SER A 117 15.83 13.11 -7.25
N GLN A 118 16.95 13.75 -7.58
CA GLN A 118 17.99 13.15 -8.43
C GLN A 118 18.62 11.87 -7.85
N TYR A 119 18.49 11.65 -6.53
CA TYR A 119 18.98 10.45 -5.86
C TYR A 119 17.92 9.35 -5.75
N GLU A 120 16.68 9.63 -6.15
CA GLU A 120 15.63 8.61 -6.23
C GLU A 120 15.96 7.54 -7.27
N ARG A 121 15.64 6.28 -6.95
CA ARG A 121 15.79 5.15 -7.87
C ARG A 121 14.58 4.22 -7.67
N LEU A 122 14.20 3.48 -8.69
CA LEU A 122 13.23 2.41 -8.50
C LEU A 122 13.84 1.30 -7.64
N TYR A 123 13.03 0.66 -6.80
CA TYR A 123 13.41 -0.66 -6.30
C TYR A 123 13.59 -1.63 -7.47
N THR A 124 14.45 -2.62 -7.29
CA THR A 124 14.88 -3.51 -8.38
C THR A 124 13.75 -4.32 -8.99
N ASP A 125 12.71 -4.61 -8.21
CA ASP A 125 11.54 -5.41 -8.59
C ASP A 125 10.35 -4.57 -9.08
N THR A 126 10.33 -3.25 -8.87
CA THR A 126 9.20 -2.35 -9.19
C THR A 126 8.74 -2.48 -10.64
N LYS A 127 9.67 -2.36 -11.59
CA LYS A 127 9.33 -2.32 -13.01
C LYS A 127 8.70 -3.62 -13.50
N ASP A 128 9.26 -4.74 -13.10
CA ASP A 128 8.78 -6.06 -13.49
C ASP A 128 7.46 -6.40 -12.80
N CYS A 129 7.29 -6.00 -11.54
CA CYS A 129 6.05 -6.15 -10.80
C CYS A 129 4.91 -5.36 -11.47
N LEU A 130 5.09 -4.06 -11.70
CA LEU A 130 4.10 -3.22 -12.37
C LEU A 130 3.75 -3.74 -13.77
N LYS A 131 4.75 -4.20 -14.55
CA LYS A 131 4.56 -4.78 -15.88
C LYS A 131 3.67 -6.03 -15.85
N LYS A 132 3.80 -6.87 -14.83
CA LYS A 132 2.96 -8.09 -14.67
C LYS A 132 1.55 -7.71 -14.23
N LEU A 133 1.42 -6.87 -13.21
CA LEU A 133 0.15 -6.46 -12.65
C LEU A 133 -0.71 -5.65 -13.64
N SER A 134 -0.11 -4.79 -14.46
CA SER A 134 -0.83 -3.98 -15.46
C SER A 134 -1.49 -4.79 -16.59
N ARG A 135 -1.21 -6.09 -16.68
CA ARG A 135 -1.87 -7.00 -17.62
C ARG A 135 -3.22 -7.50 -17.10
N ILE A 136 -3.43 -7.40 -15.80
CA ILE A 136 -4.59 -7.99 -15.11
C ILE A 136 -5.44 -6.90 -14.46
N TYR A 137 -4.78 -5.90 -13.86
CA TYR A 137 -5.41 -4.83 -13.07
C TYR A 137 -5.17 -3.47 -13.71
N LYS A 138 -6.09 -2.52 -13.42
CA LYS A 138 -5.83 -1.10 -13.58
C LYS A 138 -4.91 -0.64 -12.47
N ILE A 139 -3.91 0.17 -12.81
CA ILE A 139 -2.93 0.64 -11.82
C ILE A 139 -3.01 2.15 -11.69
N GLY A 140 -3.14 2.61 -10.44
CA GLY A 140 -3.09 4.02 -10.09
C GLY A 140 -2.00 4.32 -9.07
N VAL A 141 -1.75 5.60 -8.89
CA VAL A 141 -0.89 6.14 -7.83
C VAL A 141 -1.72 7.07 -6.95
N ILE A 142 -1.58 6.97 -5.63
CA ILE A 142 -2.05 7.94 -4.63
C ILE A 142 -0.86 8.30 -3.75
N ALA A 143 -0.27 9.48 -3.95
CA ALA A 143 1.01 9.80 -3.31
C ALA A 143 1.12 11.26 -2.84
N ASN A 144 1.81 11.45 -1.72
CA ASN A 144 2.21 12.78 -1.25
C ASN A 144 3.46 13.23 -2.00
N GLN A 145 3.27 13.91 -3.11
CA GLN A 145 4.34 14.25 -4.05
C GLN A 145 4.23 15.70 -4.53
N SER A 146 5.37 16.28 -4.92
CA SER A 146 5.45 17.61 -5.53
C SER A 146 4.86 17.63 -6.95
N LEU A 147 4.62 18.82 -7.50
CA LEU A 147 4.23 18.99 -8.89
C LEU A 147 5.21 18.26 -9.85
N GLY A 148 4.69 17.79 -10.98
CA GLY A 148 5.46 17.07 -12.00
C GLY A 148 5.67 15.58 -11.70
N THR A 149 4.85 14.98 -10.83
CA THR A 149 4.94 13.55 -10.49
C THR A 149 4.85 12.65 -11.72
N SER A 150 3.97 12.96 -12.68
CA SER A 150 3.83 12.18 -13.91
C SER A 150 5.11 12.15 -14.74
N GLU A 151 5.76 13.30 -14.94
CA GLU A 151 7.04 13.41 -15.67
C GLU A 151 8.17 12.65 -14.96
N ARG A 152 8.21 12.76 -13.61
CA ARG A 152 9.20 12.03 -12.82
C ARG A 152 9.05 10.51 -12.95
N LEU A 153 7.82 10.00 -12.92
CA LEU A 153 7.53 8.58 -13.14
C LEU A 153 7.81 8.13 -14.57
N GLU A 154 7.67 9.03 -15.56
CA GLU A 154 8.11 8.80 -16.96
C GLU A 154 9.62 8.64 -17.04
N ASN A 155 10.37 9.57 -16.43
CA ASN A 155 11.84 9.51 -16.39
C ASN A 155 12.35 8.24 -15.68
N LEU A 156 11.63 7.73 -14.70
CA LEU A 156 11.89 6.44 -14.06
C LEU A 156 11.44 5.24 -14.92
N GLY A 157 10.70 5.48 -16.02
CA GLY A 157 10.29 4.46 -16.99
C GLY A 157 9.13 3.58 -16.54
N VAL A 158 8.31 4.03 -15.59
CA VAL A 158 7.15 3.28 -15.07
C VAL A 158 5.80 3.91 -15.41
N ARG A 159 5.75 5.17 -15.84
CA ARG A 159 4.51 5.89 -16.19
C ARG A 159 3.58 5.10 -17.13
N LYS A 160 4.13 4.38 -18.08
CA LYS A 160 3.41 3.57 -19.06
C LYS A 160 2.59 2.41 -18.49
N TYR A 161 2.84 2.03 -17.24
CA TYR A 161 2.08 0.99 -16.53
C TYR A 161 0.95 1.57 -15.68
N LEU A 162 0.82 2.91 -15.60
CA LEU A 162 -0.09 3.60 -14.71
C LEU A 162 -1.26 4.19 -15.52
N ASP A 163 -2.48 3.82 -15.15
CA ASP A 163 -3.72 4.35 -15.74
C ASP A 163 -4.14 5.69 -15.10
N LEU A 164 -3.80 5.90 -13.81
CA LEU A 164 -4.20 7.09 -13.04
C LEU A 164 -3.08 7.54 -12.11
N ILE A 165 -2.88 8.85 -11.99
CA ILE A 165 -1.95 9.43 -11.00
C ILE A 165 -2.71 10.50 -10.22
N ILE A 166 -2.74 10.34 -8.90
CA ILE A 166 -3.28 11.29 -7.92
C ILE A 166 -2.12 11.69 -7.02
N ALA A 167 -1.62 12.90 -7.20
CA ALA A 167 -0.52 13.43 -6.40
C ALA A 167 -0.94 14.66 -5.64
N SER A 168 -0.52 14.76 -4.38
CA SER A 168 -1.03 15.76 -3.44
C SER A 168 -0.88 17.21 -3.89
N ALA A 169 0.22 17.55 -4.58
CA ALA A 169 0.45 18.92 -5.03
C ALA A 169 -0.48 19.32 -6.20
N GLU A 170 -0.87 18.36 -7.05
CA GLU A 170 -1.82 18.59 -8.13
C GLU A 170 -3.27 18.68 -7.61
N GLU A 171 -3.58 17.94 -6.55
CA GLU A 171 -4.94 17.86 -5.99
C GLU A 171 -5.22 18.90 -4.86
N GLY A 172 -4.16 19.51 -4.32
CA GLY A 172 -4.27 20.44 -3.18
C GLY A 172 -4.65 19.77 -1.85
N VAL A 173 -4.59 18.43 -1.80
CA VAL A 173 -4.89 17.62 -0.61
C VAL A 173 -3.91 16.46 -0.52
N SER A 174 -3.52 16.08 0.70
CA SER A 174 -2.49 15.06 0.92
C SER A 174 -2.97 13.95 1.86
N LYS A 175 -2.43 12.74 1.71
CA LYS A 175 -2.59 11.66 2.70
C LYS A 175 -2.09 12.15 4.07
N PRO A 176 -2.75 11.83 5.17
CA PRO A 176 -3.84 10.84 5.33
C PRO A 176 -5.26 11.38 5.10
N ASP A 177 -5.44 12.59 4.54
CA ASP A 177 -6.77 13.12 4.30
C ASP A 177 -7.56 12.15 3.40
N ARG A 178 -8.75 11.75 3.88
CA ARG A 178 -9.67 10.87 3.17
C ARG A 178 -9.95 11.34 1.74
N ARG A 179 -10.01 12.66 1.52
CA ARG A 179 -10.38 13.26 0.24
C ARG A 179 -9.48 12.86 -0.93
N ILE A 180 -8.18 12.65 -0.70
CA ILE A 180 -7.27 12.24 -1.79
C ILE A 180 -7.60 10.83 -2.31
N PHE A 181 -8.02 9.92 -1.42
CA PHE A 181 -8.46 8.57 -1.80
C PHE A 181 -9.81 8.61 -2.51
N GLU A 182 -10.75 9.44 -2.04
CA GLU A 182 -12.05 9.64 -2.70
C GLU A 182 -11.87 10.15 -4.12
N ILE A 183 -10.98 11.12 -4.36
CA ILE A 183 -10.65 11.61 -5.71
C ILE A 183 -10.16 10.45 -6.60
N ALA A 184 -9.30 9.56 -6.07
CA ALA A 184 -8.81 8.41 -6.82
C ALA A 184 -9.94 7.44 -7.18
N LEU A 185 -10.83 7.13 -6.24
CA LEU A 185 -11.98 6.25 -6.43
C LEU A 185 -13.00 6.86 -7.40
N GLU A 186 -13.30 8.16 -7.29
CA GLU A 186 -14.18 8.89 -8.20
C GLU A 186 -13.66 8.86 -9.65
N ARG A 187 -12.38 9.22 -9.87
CA ARG A 187 -11.78 9.27 -11.21
C ARG A 187 -11.59 7.88 -11.83
N SER A 188 -11.29 6.88 -11.02
CA SER A 188 -11.21 5.49 -11.48
C SER A 188 -12.58 4.83 -11.67
N ARG A 189 -13.67 5.45 -11.20
CA ARG A 189 -15.02 4.88 -11.12
C ARG A 189 -15.01 3.52 -10.43
N CYS A 190 -14.17 3.39 -9.41
CA CYS A 190 -13.99 2.15 -8.66
C CYS A 190 -14.65 2.28 -7.29
N ARG A 191 -15.33 1.21 -6.86
CA ARG A 191 -15.83 1.13 -5.49
C ARG A 191 -14.67 0.75 -4.57
N PRO A 192 -14.63 1.23 -3.31
CA PRO A 192 -13.54 0.95 -2.37
C PRO A 192 -13.22 -0.54 -2.25
N GLU A 193 -14.23 -1.40 -2.14
CA GLU A 193 -14.08 -2.85 -1.99
C GLU A 193 -13.45 -3.55 -3.21
N ASN A 194 -13.42 -2.88 -4.36
CA ASN A 194 -12.78 -3.37 -5.58
C ASN A 194 -11.37 -2.77 -5.79
N ALA A 195 -10.85 -2.03 -4.82
CA ALA A 195 -9.56 -1.37 -4.86
C ALA A 195 -8.65 -1.87 -3.74
N VAL A 196 -7.35 -1.91 -4.03
CA VAL A 196 -6.29 -2.20 -3.06
C VAL A 196 -5.38 -0.98 -2.95
N MET A 197 -5.10 -0.50 -1.74
CA MET A 197 -4.03 0.46 -1.48
C MET A 197 -2.76 -0.28 -1.07
N ILE A 198 -1.66 0.00 -1.73
CA ILE A 198 -0.34 -0.57 -1.50
C ILE A 198 0.60 0.57 -1.11
N GLY A 199 1.16 0.52 0.10
CA GLY A 199 2.05 1.57 0.59
C GLY A 199 2.93 1.10 1.73
N ASP A 200 3.95 1.91 2.08
CA ASP A 200 4.87 1.63 3.18
C ASP A 200 4.44 2.25 4.51
N ARG A 201 3.55 3.26 4.47
CA ARG A 201 3.16 4.04 5.65
C ARG A 201 1.81 3.62 6.20
N ILE A 202 1.81 3.09 7.42
CA ILE A 202 0.58 2.70 8.13
C ILE A 202 -0.37 3.90 8.31
N ASP A 203 0.14 5.03 8.77
CA ASP A 203 -0.65 6.25 9.04
C ASP A 203 -1.17 6.94 7.78
N ASN A 204 -0.42 6.90 6.70
CA ASN A 204 -0.74 7.63 5.47
C ASN A 204 -1.49 6.78 4.43
N ASP A 205 -1.17 5.47 4.36
CA ASP A 205 -1.65 4.60 3.29
C ASP A 205 -2.69 3.61 3.79
N ILE A 206 -2.35 2.87 4.86
CA ILE A 206 -3.11 1.70 5.29
C ILE A 206 -4.38 2.11 6.05
N VAL A 207 -4.22 2.87 7.15
CA VAL A 207 -5.35 3.26 8.00
C VAL A 207 -6.43 4.03 7.22
N PRO A 208 -6.10 5.12 6.47
CA PRO A 208 -7.12 5.89 5.78
C PRO A 208 -7.80 5.10 4.64
N ALA A 209 -7.06 4.24 3.90
CA ALA A 209 -7.64 3.39 2.87
C ALA A 209 -8.60 2.36 3.45
N LYS A 210 -8.21 1.71 4.56
CA LYS A 210 -9.03 0.74 5.29
C LYS A 210 -10.33 1.36 5.82
N GLN A 211 -10.27 2.58 6.34
CA GLN A 211 -11.45 3.33 6.80
C GLN A 211 -12.45 3.62 5.68
N LEU A 212 -11.99 3.66 4.43
CA LEU A 212 -12.84 3.80 3.25
C LEU A 212 -13.40 2.47 2.73
N GLY A 213 -12.94 1.33 3.26
CA GLY A 213 -13.32 0.00 2.80
C GLY A 213 -12.47 -0.55 1.65
N MET A 214 -11.33 0.08 1.35
CA MET A 214 -10.34 -0.50 0.44
C MET A 214 -9.62 -1.67 1.11
N LYS A 215 -9.16 -2.64 0.32
CA LYS A 215 -8.17 -3.63 0.77
C LYS A 215 -6.80 -2.96 0.88
N THR A 216 -5.94 -3.52 1.72
CA THR A 216 -4.66 -2.88 2.04
C THR A 216 -3.50 -3.87 2.01
N ILE A 217 -2.37 -3.44 1.44
CA ILE A 217 -1.11 -4.19 1.46
C ILE A 217 -0.01 -3.26 2.00
N TRP A 218 0.56 -3.65 3.13
CA TRP A 218 1.70 -2.94 3.70
C TRP A 218 3.01 -3.51 3.18
N VAL A 219 3.77 -2.66 2.47
CA VAL A 219 5.11 -3.01 1.98
C VAL A 219 6.13 -2.56 3.02
N LYS A 220 6.83 -3.49 3.65
CA LYS A 220 7.81 -3.23 4.71
C LYS A 220 9.15 -2.79 4.12
N GLN A 221 9.15 -1.63 3.48
CA GLN A 221 10.33 -0.99 2.88
C GLN A 221 10.59 0.37 3.51
N GLY A 222 11.79 0.92 3.28
CA GLY A 222 12.16 2.22 3.81
C GLY A 222 11.98 2.32 5.33
N PHE A 223 11.77 3.54 5.82
CA PHE A 223 11.52 3.80 7.24
C PHE A 223 10.12 3.38 7.69
N GLY A 224 9.17 3.22 6.77
CA GLY A 224 7.84 2.69 7.05
C GLY A 224 7.89 1.27 7.65
N SER A 225 8.91 0.47 7.30
CA SER A 225 9.14 -0.87 7.86
C SER A 225 9.40 -0.89 9.37
N LEU A 226 9.75 0.24 9.95
CA LEU A 226 10.02 0.40 11.38
C LEU A 226 8.77 0.74 12.19
N TRP A 227 7.61 0.89 11.52
CA TRP A 227 6.36 1.21 12.21
C TRP A 227 6.00 0.15 13.24
N ASN A 228 5.71 0.61 14.45
CA ASN A 228 5.25 -0.24 15.54
C ASN A 228 3.71 -0.21 15.55
N ILE A 229 3.09 -1.34 15.17
CA ILE A 229 1.64 -1.49 15.18
C ILE A 229 1.17 -1.56 16.63
N THR A 230 0.29 -0.67 17.03
CA THR A 230 -0.25 -0.53 18.39
C THR A 230 -1.73 -0.86 18.48
N ASP A 231 -2.44 -0.87 17.34
CA ASP A 231 -3.89 -1.09 17.28
C ASP A 231 -4.26 -2.00 16.09
N GLU A 232 -5.38 -2.75 16.22
CA GLU A 232 -5.90 -3.61 15.16
C GLU A 232 -6.27 -2.85 13.87
N SER A 233 -6.69 -1.59 14.00
CA SER A 233 -6.99 -0.74 12.84
C SER A 233 -5.77 -0.42 11.98
N GLU A 234 -4.58 -0.50 12.55
CA GLU A 234 -3.29 -0.28 11.87
C GLU A 234 -2.81 -1.51 11.08
N LYS A 235 -3.38 -2.70 11.34
CA LYS A 235 -2.99 -3.91 10.60
C LYS A 235 -3.52 -3.86 9.17
N ALA A 236 -2.64 -4.04 8.22
CA ALA A 236 -3.02 -4.25 6.82
C ALA A 236 -3.65 -5.64 6.62
N ASP A 237 -4.41 -5.82 5.54
CA ASP A 237 -4.95 -7.14 5.18
C ASP A 237 -3.82 -8.11 4.79
N ILE A 238 -2.76 -7.58 4.18
CA ILE A 238 -1.57 -8.34 3.76
C ILE A 238 -0.32 -7.52 4.09
N GLU A 239 0.73 -8.19 4.56
CA GLU A 239 2.07 -7.62 4.76
C GLU A 239 3.07 -8.31 3.84
N ILE A 240 3.91 -7.54 3.17
CA ILE A 240 4.97 -8.03 2.28
C ILE A 240 6.28 -7.32 2.56
N ASN A 241 7.42 -7.99 2.29
CA ASN A 241 8.74 -7.41 2.53
C ASN A 241 9.34 -6.73 1.29
N ASN A 242 8.88 -7.10 0.11
CA ASN A 242 9.27 -6.48 -1.16
C ASN A 242 8.07 -6.47 -2.10
N LEU A 243 8.10 -5.60 -3.11
CA LEU A 243 6.95 -5.38 -3.98
C LEU A 243 6.58 -6.64 -4.79
N SER A 244 7.55 -7.45 -5.19
CA SER A 244 7.31 -8.66 -5.97
C SER A 244 6.53 -9.74 -5.21
N ASP A 245 6.51 -9.70 -3.88
CA ASP A 245 5.71 -10.63 -3.07
C ASP A 245 4.20 -10.48 -3.30
N ILE A 246 3.76 -9.32 -3.79
CA ILE A 246 2.33 -9.06 -4.11
C ILE A 246 1.77 -10.08 -5.12
N LEU A 247 2.63 -10.58 -6.03
CA LEU A 247 2.26 -11.57 -7.06
C LEU A 247 1.86 -12.94 -6.49
N LYS A 248 2.05 -13.16 -5.19
CA LYS A 248 1.60 -14.37 -4.49
C LYS A 248 0.16 -14.28 -4.01
N TYR A 249 -0.39 -13.07 -3.95
CA TYR A 249 -1.70 -12.77 -3.36
C TYR A 249 -2.71 -12.23 -4.37
N LEU A 250 -2.24 -11.68 -5.46
CA LEU A 250 -3.00 -11.12 -6.57
C LEU A 250 -2.67 -11.86 -7.89
#